data_97cac5060b2fdbad08df12181bcac6f1
#
_entry.id   97cac5060b2fdbad08df12181bcac6f1
#
_cell.length_a   1.000
_cell.length_b   1.000
_cell.length_c   1.000
_cell.angle_alpha   90.00
_cell.angle_beta   90.00
_cell.angle_gamma   90.00
#
_symmetry.space_group_name_H-M   'P 1'
#
loop_
_entity.id
_entity.type
_entity.pdbx_description
1 polymer ?
#
loop_
_entity_poly.entity_id
_entity_poly.type
_entity_poly.pdbx_seq_one_letter_code
_entity_poly.pdbx_strand_id
1 'polypeptide(L)'
;MKKLLITGMVSFFAISCSKKEISEPKSTHPDDVATSVVSNASGQTMIETSDCLACHSIDERMIGPSYREIAAKYSEKDIEILASKIIDGGSGVWGDVPMQAHPQFSKEDAKKMVEYILKQKK
;
A
#
# COMPACT_ATOMS: atom_id res chain seq x y z
N MET A 1 28.91 67.50 4.50
CA MET A 1 29.13 67.84 3.06
C MET A 1 29.87 66.65 2.43
N LYS A 2 29.20 65.82 1.67
CA LYS A 2 29.66 65.13 0.48
C LYS A 2 28.62 64.03 0.16
N LYS A 3 27.85 64.32 -0.84
CA LYS A 3 26.89 63.44 -1.47
C LYS A 3 27.67 62.43 -2.32
N LEU A 4 27.47 61.14 -2.10
CA LEU A 4 27.94 60.07 -3.03
C LEU A 4 26.73 59.40 -3.62
N LEU A 5 26.47 59.66 -4.88
CA LEU A 5 25.51 58.97 -5.73
C LEU A 5 26.17 57.69 -6.21
N ILE A 6 25.61 56.56 -5.83
CA ILE A 6 25.98 55.24 -6.39
C ILE A 6 24.84 54.78 -7.26
N THR A 7 25.09 54.83 -8.56
CA THR A 7 24.22 54.36 -9.63
C THR A 7 24.25 52.85 -9.63
N GLY A 8 23.16 52.20 -9.19
CA GLY A 8 23.02 50.75 -9.22
C GLY A 8 22.58 50.26 -10.60
N MET A 9 23.44 49.47 -11.18
CA MET A 9 23.23 48.79 -12.47
C MET A 9 22.35 47.58 -12.25
N VAL A 10 21.11 47.61 -12.77
CA VAL A 10 20.16 46.46 -12.74
C VAL A 10 20.51 45.52 -13.87
N SER A 11 21.12 44.38 -13.53
CA SER A 11 21.30 43.26 -14.46
C SER A 11 20.04 42.42 -14.55
N PHE A 12 19.36 42.49 -15.69
CA PHE A 12 18.25 41.59 -16.04
C PHE A 12 18.80 40.21 -16.41
N PHE A 13 18.63 39.22 -15.51
CA PHE A 13 18.81 37.81 -15.85
C PHE A 13 17.49 37.28 -16.45
N ALA A 14 17.48 37.13 -17.76
CA ALA A 14 16.42 36.41 -18.46
C ALA A 14 16.62 34.92 -18.22
N ILE A 15 15.81 34.32 -17.32
CA ILE A 15 15.73 32.86 -17.15
C ILE A 15 14.78 32.35 -18.24
N SER A 16 15.34 31.78 -19.28
CA SER A 16 14.61 31.02 -20.32
C SER A 16 14.12 29.72 -19.74
N CYS A 17 12.84 29.64 -19.30
CA CYS A 17 12.17 28.41 -19.02
C CYS A 17 11.84 27.70 -20.32
N SER A 18 12.61 26.68 -20.65
CA SER A 18 12.26 25.69 -21.70
C SER A 18 11.05 24.91 -21.27
N LYS A 19 9.90 25.21 -21.86
CA LYS A 19 8.63 24.52 -21.67
C LYS A 19 8.70 23.20 -22.42
N LYS A 20 8.99 22.10 -21.69
CA LYS A 20 8.84 20.76 -22.23
C LYS A 20 7.34 20.46 -22.31
N GLU A 21 6.81 20.48 -23.52
CA GLU A 21 5.44 20.02 -23.80
C GLU A 21 5.31 18.55 -23.41
N ILE A 22 4.55 18.35 -22.32
CA ILE A 22 4.00 17.02 -22.02
C ILE A 22 2.71 16.97 -22.80
N SER A 23 2.71 16.19 -23.88
CA SER A 23 1.51 15.85 -24.64
C SER A 23 0.54 15.12 -23.71
N GLU A 24 -0.57 15.78 -23.37
CA GLU A 24 -1.73 15.14 -22.75
C GLU A 24 -2.28 14.05 -23.67
N PRO A 25 -2.44 12.79 -23.18
CA PRO A 25 -3.27 11.85 -23.91
C PRO A 25 -4.74 12.19 -23.64
N LYS A 26 -5.42 12.54 -24.72
CA LYS A 26 -6.85 12.75 -24.88
C LYS A 26 -7.66 11.71 -24.11
N SER A 27 -8.40 12.18 -23.09
CA SER A 27 -9.42 11.40 -22.38
C SER A 27 -10.46 10.88 -23.36
N THR A 28 -10.48 9.58 -23.56
CA THR A 28 -11.66 8.87 -24.05
C THR A 28 -12.06 7.89 -22.97
N HIS A 29 -13.12 8.26 -22.24
CA HIS A 29 -13.85 7.38 -21.36
C HIS A 29 -14.51 6.30 -22.21
N PRO A 30 -14.32 5.01 -21.94
CA PRO A 30 -15.42 4.18 -21.54
C PRO A 30 -15.03 3.11 -20.49
N ASP A 31 -15.94 2.94 -19.55
CA ASP A 31 -16.13 1.77 -18.69
C ASP A 31 -14.94 1.26 -17.88
N ASP A 32 -14.93 1.68 -16.61
CA ASP A 32 -14.13 1.14 -15.52
C ASP A 32 -14.30 -0.38 -15.36
N VAL A 33 -13.49 -1.10 -16.11
CA VAL A 33 -12.99 -2.37 -15.60
C VAL A 33 -11.82 -2.01 -14.70
N ALA A 34 -12.06 -1.99 -13.38
CA ALA A 34 -11.01 -1.93 -12.39
C ALA A 34 -10.08 -3.12 -12.63
N THR A 35 -9.09 -2.93 -13.50
CA THR A 35 -7.99 -3.86 -13.68
C THR A 35 -7.15 -3.72 -12.41
N SER A 36 -7.43 -4.56 -11.41
CA SER A 36 -6.56 -4.72 -10.27
C SER A 36 -5.19 -5.15 -10.80
N VAL A 37 -4.24 -4.24 -10.77
CA VAL A 37 -2.87 -4.51 -11.21
C VAL A 37 -2.26 -5.50 -10.23
N VAL A 38 -2.16 -6.76 -10.64
CA VAL A 38 -1.49 -7.79 -9.84
C VAL A 38 -0.03 -7.38 -9.70
N SER A 39 0.40 -7.13 -8.47
CA SER A 39 1.78 -6.74 -8.20
C SER A 39 2.73 -7.94 -8.35
N ASN A 40 3.96 -7.70 -8.78
CA ASN A 40 5.01 -8.71 -8.80
C ASN A 40 5.68 -8.89 -7.41
N ALA A 41 5.23 -8.15 -6.41
CA ALA A 41 5.77 -8.24 -5.06
C ALA A 41 5.42 -9.58 -4.39
N SER A 42 6.30 -10.04 -3.50
CA SER A 42 6.02 -11.21 -2.67
C SER A 42 4.98 -10.89 -1.59
N GLY A 43 4.28 -11.90 -1.07
CA GLY A 43 3.36 -11.73 0.05
C GLY A 43 4.02 -11.10 1.26
N GLN A 44 5.26 -11.45 1.56
CA GLN A 44 6.06 -10.84 2.62
C GLN A 44 6.28 -9.35 2.38
N THR A 45 6.75 -8.98 1.21
CA THR A 45 7.01 -7.57 0.86
C THR A 45 5.74 -6.72 0.97
N MET A 46 4.61 -7.25 0.50
CA MET A 46 3.33 -6.54 0.60
C MET A 46 2.90 -6.32 2.05
N ILE A 47 3.08 -7.30 2.93
CA ILE A 47 2.81 -7.18 4.37
C ILE A 47 3.73 -6.14 5.02
N GLU A 48 5.03 -6.19 4.74
CA GLU A 48 6.04 -5.30 5.33
C GLU A 48 5.90 -3.84 4.89
N THR A 49 5.40 -3.61 3.68
CA THR A 49 5.21 -2.26 3.12
C THR A 49 3.81 -1.69 3.36
N SER A 50 2.93 -2.47 3.98
CA SER A 50 1.57 -2.07 4.36
C SER A 50 1.48 -1.82 5.87
N ASP A 51 0.29 -1.49 6.34
CA ASP A 51 -0.02 -1.25 7.75
C ASP A 51 -0.32 -2.53 8.57
N CYS A 52 -0.20 -3.71 7.98
CA CYS A 52 -0.49 -4.99 8.61
C CYS A 52 0.24 -5.18 9.95
N LEU A 53 1.52 -4.79 9.99
CA LEU A 53 2.36 -4.95 11.18
C LEU A 53 2.04 -3.96 12.31
N ALA A 54 1.14 -3.01 12.09
CA ALA A 54 0.61 -2.15 13.16
C ALA A 54 -0.31 -2.93 14.11
N CYS A 55 -0.96 -4.01 13.61
CA CYS A 55 -1.91 -4.80 14.37
C CYS A 55 -1.49 -6.27 14.55
N HIS A 56 -0.63 -6.78 13.69
CA HIS A 56 -0.15 -8.17 13.71
C HIS A 56 1.37 -8.24 13.90
N SER A 57 1.86 -9.30 14.51
CA SER A 57 3.27 -9.69 14.45
C SER A 57 3.41 -11.14 14.04
N ILE A 58 4.63 -11.61 13.83
CA ILE A 58 4.88 -13.01 13.48
C ILE A 58 4.62 -13.90 14.70
N ASP A 59 5.15 -13.53 15.86
CA ASP A 59 5.24 -14.38 17.03
C ASP A 59 4.18 -14.11 18.10
N GLU A 60 3.85 -12.85 18.31
CA GLU A 60 3.05 -12.41 19.45
C GLU A 60 1.73 -11.80 19.01
N ARG A 61 0.70 -12.06 19.82
CA ARG A 61 -0.59 -11.40 19.64
C ARG A 61 -0.46 -9.93 20.04
N MET A 62 -0.92 -9.06 19.16
CA MET A 62 -1.04 -7.62 19.39
C MET A 62 -2.53 -7.22 19.43
N ILE A 63 -2.95 -6.29 18.59
CA ILE A 63 -4.36 -5.95 18.40
C ILE A 63 -5.07 -7.12 17.71
N GLY A 64 -4.45 -7.65 16.65
CA GLY A 64 -4.87 -8.86 15.95
C GLY A 64 -4.10 -10.10 16.39
N PRO A 65 -4.49 -11.29 15.90
CA PRO A 65 -3.75 -12.53 16.13
C PRO A 65 -2.36 -12.47 15.50
N SER A 66 -1.40 -13.17 16.10
CA SER A 66 -0.09 -13.37 15.48
C SER A 66 -0.21 -14.23 14.21
N TYR A 67 0.74 -14.11 13.29
CA TYR A 67 0.75 -14.94 12.09
C TYR A 67 0.91 -16.42 12.43
N ARG A 68 1.60 -16.76 13.51
CA ARG A 68 1.68 -18.15 14.01
C ARG A 68 0.36 -18.68 14.53
N GLU A 69 -0.43 -17.87 15.24
CA GLU A 69 -1.77 -18.27 15.66
C GLU A 69 -2.68 -18.52 14.45
N ILE A 70 -2.59 -17.67 13.43
CA ILE A 70 -3.32 -17.84 12.19
C ILE A 70 -2.89 -19.14 11.50
N ALA A 71 -1.59 -19.34 11.31
CA ALA A 71 -1.03 -20.54 10.69
C ALA A 71 -1.32 -21.83 11.47
N ALA A 72 -1.47 -21.75 12.79
CA ALA A 72 -1.87 -22.90 13.62
C ALA A 72 -3.34 -23.27 13.46
N LYS A 73 -4.20 -22.26 13.21
CA LYS A 73 -5.66 -22.44 13.09
C LYS A 73 -6.11 -22.81 11.68
N TYR A 74 -5.44 -22.29 10.66
CA TYR A 74 -5.84 -22.40 9.26
C TYR A 74 -4.81 -23.17 8.43
N SER A 75 -5.22 -23.57 7.24
CA SER A 75 -4.44 -24.34 6.29
C SER A 75 -4.57 -23.75 4.87
N GLU A 76 -3.87 -24.36 3.90
CA GLU A 76 -3.96 -23.94 2.50
C GLU A 76 -5.39 -23.95 1.92
N LYS A 77 -6.28 -24.78 2.48
CA LYS A 77 -7.70 -24.83 2.08
C LYS A 77 -8.45 -23.53 2.41
N ASP A 78 -7.91 -22.77 3.34
CA ASP A 78 -8.54 -21.55 3.86
C ASP A 78 -8.02 -20.27 3.15
N ILE A 79 -7.10 -20.39 2.18
CA ILE A 79 -6.47 -19.25 1.50
C ILE A 79 -7.51 -18.29 0.92
N GLU A 80 -8.54 -18.80 0.26
CA GLU A 80 -9.58 -18.00 -0.37
C GLU A 80 -10.36 -17.15 0.66
N ILE A 81 -10.76 -17.77 1.76
CA ILE A 81 -11.53 -17.07 2.80
C ILE A 81 -10.66 -16.07 3.56
N LEU A 82 -9.38 -16.40 3.79
CA LEU A 82 -8.44 -15.50 4.45
C LEU A 82 -8.06 -14.32 3.55
N ALA A 83 -7.90 -14.55 2.24
CA ALA A 83 -7.70 -13.47 1.26
C ALA A 83 -8.89 -12.51 1.23
N SER A 84 -10.11 -13.02 1.25
CA SER A 84 -11.31 -12.19 1.37
C SER A 84 -11.33 -11.41 2.69
N LYS A 85 -10.84 -12.00 3.80
CA LYS A 85 -10.72 -11.27 5.07
C LYS A 85 -9.72 -10.12 5.02
N ILE A 86 -8.66 -10.21 4.24
CA ILE A 86 -7.75 -9.08 4.01
C ILE A 86 -8.48 -7.96 3.27
N ILE A 87 -9.20 -8.30 2.20
CA ILE A 87 -9.88 -7.32 1.33
C ILE A 87 -11.08 -6.67 2.03
N ASP A 88 -11.93 -7.50 2.66
CA ASP A 88 -13.22 -7.07 3.20
C ASP A 88 -13.18 -6.69 4.69
N GLY A 89 -12.14 -7.11 5.40
CA GLY A 89 -12.02 -6.94 6.84
C GLY A 89 -12.98 -7.84 7.63
N GLY A 90 -13.32 -7.41 8.84
CA GLY A 90 -14.33 -8.05 9.68
C GLY A 90 -13.83 -8.50 11.05
N SER A 91 -14.75 -8.97 11.90
CA SER A 91 -14.51 -9.36 13.28
C SER A 91 -15.14 -10.72 13.63
N GLY A 92 -15.04 -11.13 14.87
CA GLY A 92 -15.76 -12.26 15.48
C GLY A 92 -14.94 -13.52 15.67
N VAL A 93 -14.10 -13.95 14.71
CA VAL A 93 -13.31 -15.20 14.81
C VAL A 93 -12.21 -15.10 15.87
N TRP A 94 -11.64 -13.93 16.03
CA TRP A 94 -10.52 -13.63 16.93
C TRP A 94 -10.87 -12.66 18.06
N GLY A 95 -12.14 -12.29 18.18
CA GLY A 95 -12.67 -11.33 19.13
C GLY A 95 -13.48 -10.23 18.45
N ASP A 96 -13.86 -9.23 19.22
CA ASP A 96 -14.77 -8.16 18.79
C ASP A 96 -14.06 -7.02 18.04
N VAL A 97 -12.73 -6.92 18.18
CA VAL A 97 -11.94 -5.88 17.48
C VAL A 97 -11.94 -6.19 15.98
N PRO A 98 -12.47 -5.28 15.16
CA PRO A 98 -12.54 -5.51 13.72
C PRO A 98 -11.15 -5.33 13.07
N MET A 99 -10.81 -6.22 12.16
CA MET A 99 -9.75 -6.00 11.19
C MET A 99 -10.25 -5.03 10.12
N GLN A 100 -9.44 -4.04 9.78
CA GLN A 100 -9.76 -3.10 8.70
C GLN A 100 -9.78 -3.79 7.34
N ALA A 101 -10.60 -3.28 6.44
CA ALA A 101 -10.64 -3.70 5.05
C ALA A 101 -9.47 -3.09 4.26
N HIS A 102 -8.89 -3.87 3.34
CA HIS A 102 -7.80 -3.44 2.46
C HIS A 102 -8.18 -3.66 0.99
N PRO A 103 -9.19 -2.91 0.48
CA PRO A 103 -9.73 -3.10 -0.87
C PRO A 103 -8.73 -2.74 -1.99
N GLN A 104 -7.60 -2.13 -1.65
CA GLN A 104 -6.52 -1.82 -2.59
C GLN A 104 -5.77 -3.07 -3.08
N PHE A 105 -5.83 -4.19 -2.36
CA PHE A 105 -5.19 -5.43 -2.78
C PHE A 105 -6.08 -6.22 -3.75
N SER A 106 -5.46 -6.75 -4.80
CA SER A 106 -6.12 -7.76 -5.62
C SER A 106 -6.29 -9.06 -4.84
N LYS A 107 -7.20 -9.91 -5.30
CA LYS A 107 -7.41 -11.22 -4.66
C LYS A 107 -6.16 -12.10 -4.75
N GLU A 108 -5.46 -12.03 -5.85
CA GLU A 108 -4.21 -12.75 -6.10
C GLU A 108 -3.10 -12.27 -5.15
N ASP A 109 -2.98 -10.97 -4.93
CA ASP A 109 -2.00 -10.42 -3.99
C ASP A 109 -2.35 -10.78 -2.54
N ALA A 110 -3.62 -10.69 -2.16
CA ALA A 110 -4.08 -11.13 -0.84
C ALA A 110 -3.80 -12.63 -0.60
N LYS A 111 -3.96 -13.49 -1.62
CA LYS A 111 -3.57 -14.92 -1.53
C LYS A 111 -2.07 -15.09 -1.27
N LYS A 112 -1.21 -14.37 -1.98
CA LYS A 112 0.25 -14.43 -1.73
C LYS A 112 0.59 -14.00 -0.29
N MET A 113 -0.11 -12.99 0.23
CA MET A 113 0.06 -12.55 1.63
C MET A 113 -0.37 -13.67 2.60
N VAL A 114 -1.51 -14.31 2.37
CA VAL A 114 -1.98 -15.45 3.18
C VAL A 114 -1.01 -16.63 3.11
N GLU A 115 -0.50 -16.98 1.94
CA GLU A 115 0.50 -18.04 1.78
C GLU A 115 1.76 -17.78 2.63
N TYR A 116 2.22 -16.53 2.65
CA TYR A 116 3.34 -16.14 3.53
C TYR A 116 2.98 -16.32 5.01
N ILE A 117 1.78 -15.87 5.43
CA ILE A 117 1.29 -16.01 6.80
C ILE A 117 1.23 -17.48 7.22
N LEU A 118 0.67 -18.35 6.37
CA LEU A 118 0.53 -19.77 6.68
C LEU A 118 1.86 -20.53 6.79
N LYS A 119 2.94 -20.03 6.16
CA LYS A 119 4.30 -20.56 6.31
C LYS A 119 4.93 -20.24 7.67
N GLN A 120 4.35 -19.37 8.49
CA GLN A 120 4.86 -19.04 9.83
C GLN A 120 4.54 -20.12 10.89
N LYS A 121 3.91 -21.21 10.49
CA LYS A 121 3.67 -22.37 11.37
C LYS A 121 4.99 -22.93 11.88
N LYS A 122 5.09 -23.13 13.21
CA LYS A 122 6.19 -23.85 13.86
C LYS A 122 6.02 -25.36 13.71
#